data_dc0bde622c4ad14029165cb7244d9375
#
_entry.id   dc0bde622c4ad14029165cb7244d9375
#
_cell.length_a   1.000
_cell.length_b   1.000
_cell.length_c   1.000
_cell.angle_alpha   90.00
_cell.angle_beta   90.00
_cell.angle_gamma   90.00
#
_symmetry.space_group_name_H-M   'P 1'
#
loop_
_entity.id
_entity.type
_entity.pdbx_description
1 polymer ?
#
loop_
_entity_poly.entity_id
_entity_poly.type
_entity_poly.pdbx_seq_one_letter_code
_entity_poly.pdbx_strand_id
1 'polypeptide(L)'
;VADVPVGALLSGGIDSSAIVALMSKFSSEPINTYALGIDANDPDLVRARHMADVLGCCHQEFYFRPHQHWSDLHQMLHTYGEPIMLLPLLHTLELCRAIYADGMKVVLCGHGADEIFYGYTGHLRTSLLSNFLHRLSPLRLPVHLLLKLLGRSTAAALFAKTGTRKADLYRTYEDTAWQYAVNPDAKHTLHNLAA
;
A
#
# COMPACT_ATOMS: atom_id res chain seq x y z
N VAL A 1 -0.62 2.88 -25.92
CA VAL A 1 -1.63 3.39 -26.85
C VAL A 1 -2.95 2.74 -26.46
N ALA A 2 -3.98 3.53 -26.21
CA ALA A 2 -5.33 3.07 -25.91
C ALA A 2 -6.27 3.59 -26.99
N ASP A 3 -7.28 2.81 -27.33
CA ASP A 3 -8.34 3.16 -28.29
C ASP A 3 -9.56 3.82 -27.59
N VAL A 4 -9.43 4.07 -26.30
CA VAL A 4 -10.41 4.76 -25.44
C VAL A 4 -9.73 5.86 -24.64
N PRO A 5 -10.48 6.87 -24.14
CA PRO A 5 -9.95 7.88 -23.25
C PRO A 5 -9.33 7.26 -22.00
N VAL A 6 -8.20 7.83 -21.58
CA VAL A 6 -7.46 7.39 -20.39
C VAL A 6 -7.42 8.51 -19.37
N GLY A 7 -7.94 8.25 -18.19
CA GLY A 7 -7.84 9.15 -17.04
C GLY A 7 -6.75 8.71 -16.06
N ALA A 8 -6.72 9.34 -14.88
CA ALA A 8 -5.77 8.98 -13.83
C ALA A 8 -6.38 9.13 -12.43
N LEU A 9 -5.94 8.30 -11.49
CA LEU A 9 -6.17 8.50 -10.07
C LEU A 9 -5.12 9.47 -9.53
N LEU A 10 -5.56 10.50 -8.82
CA LEU A 10 -4.69 11.54 -8.28
C LEU A 10 -4.95 11.72 -6.77
N SER A 11 -3.99 11.33 -5.95
CA SER A 11 -4.02 11.52 -4.49
C SER A 11 -3.19 12.73 -4.02
N GLY A 12 -2.52 13.43 -4.95
CA GLY A 12 -1.56 14.48 -4.62
C GLY A 12 -0.25 13.98 -3.99
N GLY A 13 -0.06 12.65 -3.89
CA GLY A 13 1.23 12.03 -3.58
C GLY A 13 2.20 12.10 -4.75
N ILE A 14 3.49 11.89 -4.51
CA ILE A 14 4.55 12.00 -5.51
C ILE A 14 4.28 11.08 -6.71
N ASP A 15 3.92 9.83 -6.47
CA ASP A 15 3.78 8.81 -7.51
C ASP A 15 2.61 9.09 -8.46
N SER A 16 1.43 9.35 -7.90
CA SER A 16 0.25 9.69 -8.69
C SER A 16 0.44 11.01 -9.45
N SER A 17 1.06 12.00 -8.81
CA SER A 17 1.36 13.30 -9.43
C SER A 17 2.37 13.19 -10.57
N ALA A 18 3.40 12.33 -10.42
CA ALA A 18 4.38 12.08 -11.47
C ALA A 18 3.74 11.45 -12.71
N ILE A 19 2.82 10.48 -12.51
CA ILE A 19 2.07 9.86 -13.62
C ILE A 19 1.24 10.91 -14.34
N VAL A 20 0.46 11.72 -13.62
CA VAL A 20 -0.41 12.74 -14.20
C VAL A 20 0.42 13.82 -14.92
N ALA A 21 1.55 14.24 -14.35
CA ALA A 21 2.46 15.19 -14.97
C ALA A 21 3.04 14.66 -16.30
N LEU A 22 3.39 13.37 -16.33
CA LEU A 22 3.83 12.73 -17.57
C LEU A 22 2.70 12.62 -18.59
N MET A 23 1.49 12.24 -18.16
CA MET A 23 0.32 12.20 -19.04
C MET A 23 0.04 13.57 -19.65
N SER A 24 0.03 14.63 -18.85
CA SER A 24 -0.21 16.01 -19.31
C SER A 24 0.85 16.48 -20.30
N LYS A 25 2.09 16.01 -20.16
CA LYS A 25 3.17 16.33 -21.11
C LYS A 25 2.96 15.73 -22.50
N PHE A 26 2.31 14.57 -22.57
CA PHE A 26 2.11 13.82 -23.81
C PHE A 26 0.67 13.92 -24.36
N SER A 27 -0.22 14.61 -23.67
CA SER A 27 -1.60 14.84 -24.09
C SER A 27 -1.77 16.26 -24.63
N SER A 28 -2.58 16.42 -25.64
CA SER A 28 -3.03 17.73 -26.14
C SER A 28 -4.26 18.25 -25.38
N GLU A 29 -4.97 17.35 -24.68
CA GLU A 29 -6.19 17.67 -23.95
C GLU A 29 -5.92 17.56 -22.43
N PRO A 30 -6.68 18.31 -21.59
CA PRO A 30 -6.61 18.18 -20.15
C PRO A 30 -6.89 16.74 -19.72
N ILE A 31 -6.12 16.24 -18.76
CA ILE A 31 -6.29 14.89 -18.24
C ILE A 31 -7.46 14.85 -17.25
N ASN A 32 -8.37 13.91 -17.43
CA ASN A 32 -9.40 13.62 -16.43
C ASN A 32 -8.76 12.91 -15.24
N THR A 33 -8.83 13.52 -14.07
CA THR A 33 -8.26 12.99 -12.83
C THR A 33 -9.32 12.80 -11.77
N TYR A 34 -9.17 11.75 -10.97
CA TYR A 34 -10.16 11.31 -10.01
C TYR A 34 -9.51 11.10 -8.63
N ALA A 35 -10.19 11.56 -7.58
CA ALA A 35 -9.78 11.31 -6.21
C ALA A 35 -10.98 10.90 -5.36
N LEU A 36 -10.74 10.13 -4.32
CA LEU A 36 -11.73 9.73 -3.33
C LEU A 36 -11.23 10.11 -1.94
N GLY A 37 -12.08 10.74 -1.16
CA GLY A 37 -11.84 11.08 0.24
C GLY A 37 -13.06 10.87 1.10
N ILE A 38 -12.98 11.26 2.37
CA ILE A 38 -14.08 11.14 3.32
C ILE A 38 -14.93 12.42 3.32
N ASP A 39 -14.27 13.57 3.23
CA ASP A 39 -14.92 14.89 3.15
C ASP A 39 -14.06 15.90 2.36
N ALA A 40 -14.59 17.10 2.13
CA ALA A 40 -13.92 18.14 1.35
C ALA A 40 -12.60 18.65 1.96
N ASN A 41 -12.36 18.42 3.25
CA ASN A 41 -11.15 18.81 3.97
C ASN A 41 -10.16 17.63 4.11
N ASP A 42 -10.48 16.50 3.52
CA ASP A 42 -9.57 15.36 3.49
C ASP A 42 -8.19 15.80 2.95
N PRO A 43 -7.09 15.59 3.70
CA PRO A 43 -5.77 16.04 3.30
C PRO A 43 -5.32 15.50 1.93
N ASP A 44 -5.78 14.31 1.56
CA ASP A 44 -5.47 13.72 0.26
C ASP A 44 -6.21 14.46 -0.86
N LEU A 45 -7.51 14.78 -0.67
CA LEU A 45 -8.27 15.57 -1.63
C LEU A 45 -7.72 16.99 -1.78
N VAL A 46 -7.34 17.64 -0.67
CA VAL A 46 -6.74 18.99 -0.72
C VAL A 46 -5.46 18.98 -1.55
N ARG A 47 -4.59 17.97 -1.37
CA ARG A 47 -3.37 17.83 -2.17
C ARG A 47 -3.67 17.47 -3.63
N ALA A 48 -4.63 16.58 -3.87
CA ALA A 48 -5.03 16.19 -5.21
C ALA A 48 -5.56 17.38 -6.01
N ARG A 49 -6.44 18.19 -5.41
CA ARG A 49 -6.99 19.41 -6.00
C ARG A 49 -5.88 20.39 -6.36
N HIS A 50 -4.98 20.66 -5.43
CA HIS A 50 -3.85 21.55 -5.69
C HIS A 50 -2.99 21.06 -6.86
N MET A 51 -2.68 19.79 -6.91
CA MET A 51 -1.90 19.21 -8.02
C MET A 51 -2.65 19.24 -9.35
N ALA A 52 -3.95 18.98 -9.32
CA ALA A 52 -4.80 19.08 -10.51
C ALA A 52 -4.82 20.50 -11.08
N ASP A 53 -4.93 21.51 -10.23
CA ASP A 53 -4.87 22.93 -10.63
C ASP A 53 -3.53 23.28 -11.25
N VAL A 54 -2.42 22.85 -10.62
CA VAL A 54 -1.05 23.10 -11.14
C VAL A 54 -0.82 22.43 -12.50
N LEU A 55 -1.38 21.25 -12.72
CA LEU A 55 -1.20 20.48 -13.95
C LEU A 55 -2.27 20.76 -15.01
N GLY A 56 -3.26 21.61 -14.72
CA GLY A 56 -4.33 21.96 -15.64
C GLY A 56 -5.26 20.80 -15.97
N CYS A 57 -5.57 19.95 -14.99
CA CYS A 57 -6.39 18.76 -15.16
C CYS A 57 -7.89 19.05 -15.00
N CYS A 58 -8.74 18.23 -15.63
CA CYS A 58 -10.15 18.11 -15.30
C CYS A 58 -10.32 17.20 -14.08
N HIS A 59 -10.43 17.77 -12.88
CA HIS A 59 -10.41 17.01 -11.64
C HIS A 59 -11.81 16.79 -11.07
N GLN A 60 -12.10 15.55 -10.66
CA GLN A 60 -13.34 15.18 -9.99
C GLN A 60 -13.05 14.50 -8.66
N GLU A 61 -13.79 14.91 -7.63
CA GLU A 61 -13.69 14.38 -6.27
C GLU A 61 -14.93 13.58 -5.91
N PHE A 62 -14.71 12.43 -5.29
CA PHE A 62 -15.77 11.58 -4.75
C PHE A 62 -15.61 11.43 -3.24
N TYR A 63 -16.73 11.22 -2.54
CA TYR A 63 -16.76 11.13 -1.09
C TYR A 63 -17.27 9.76 -0.66
N PHE A 64 -16.44 9.02 0.02
CA PHE A 64 -16.80 7.71 0.55
C PHE A 64 -17.73 7.82 1.75
N ARG A 65 -18.85 7.10 1.70
CA ARG A 65 -19.85 7.05 2.78
C ARG A 65 -20.03 5.63 3.30
N PRO A 66 -19.31 5.23 4.38
CA PRO A 66 -19.26 3.84 4.85
C PRO A 66 -20.63 3.18 5.02
N HIS A 67 -21.61 3.93 5.52
CA HIS A 67 -22.94 3.39 5.82
C HIS A 67 -23.78 2.98 4.60
N GLN A 68 -23.39 3.36 3.40
CA GLN A 68 -24.11 3.05 2.16
C GLN A 68 -23.62 1.77 1.49
N HIS A 69 -22.52 1.16 1.99
CA HIS A 69 -21.81 0.08 1.31
C HIS A 69 -21.91 -1.30 1.97
N TRP A 70 -22.86 -1.50 2.89
CA TRP A 70 -23.08 -2.83 3.49
C TRP A 70 -23.45 -3.91 2.46
N SER A 71 -24.26 -3.54 1.45
CA SER A 71 -24.59 -4.43 0.34
C SER A 71 -23.38 -4.79 -0.52
N ASP A 72 -22.44 -3.87 -0.66
CA ASP A 72 -21.23 -4.07 -1.45
C ASP A 72 -20.28 -5.07 -0.79
N LEU A 73 -20.25 -5.12 0.53
CA LEU A 73 -19.51 -6.14 1.28
C LEU A 73 -19.95 -7.56 0.91
N HIS A 74 -21.25 -7.78 0.79
CA HIS A 74 -21.80 -9.06 0.34
C HIS A 74 -21.38 -9.39 -1.09
N GLN A 75 -21.47 -8.43 -2.00
CA GLN A 75 -21.04 -8.62 -3.38
C GLN A 75 -19.53 -8.94 -3.47
N MET A 76 -18.71 -8.23 -2.69
CA MET A 76 -17.27 -8.48 -2.64
C MET A 76 -16.94 -9.88 -2.09
N LEU A 77 -17.61 -10.32 -1.02
CA LEU A 77 -17.48 -11.68 -0.49
C LEU A 77 -17.78 -12.73 -1.55
N HIS A 78 -18.85 -12.52 -2.33
CA HIS A 78 -19.19 -13.42 -3.45
C HIS A 78 -18.15 -13.40 -4.58
N THR A 79 -17.59 -12.23 -4.89
CA THR A 79 -16.63 -12.06 -5.98
C THR A 79 -15.27 -12.67 -5.63
N TYR A 80 -14.79 -12.47 -4.42
CA TYR A 80 -13.47 -12.95 -3.99
C TYR A 80 -13.49 -14.34 -3.35
N GLY A 81 -14.67 -14.80 -2.90
CA GLY A 81 -14.83 -16.13 -2.30
C GLY A 81 -14.28 -16.27 -0.88
N GLU A 82 -13.80 -15.19 -0.29
CA GLU A 82 -13.24 -15.14 1.07
C GLU A 82 -13.59 -13.82 1.79
N PRO A 83 -13.57 -13.77 3.14
CA PRO A 83 -13.77 -12.55 3.89
C PRO A 83 -12.70 -11.50 3.59
N ILE A 84 -13.12 -10.37 3.03
CA ILE A 84 -12.22 -9.27 2.72
C ILE A 84 -12.05 -8.39 3.96
N MET A 85 -10.86 -8.42 4.53
CA MET A 85 -10.49 -7.58 5.68
C MET A 85 -9.92 -6.21 5.28
N LEU A 86 -9.86 -5.91 3.97
CA LEU A 86 -9.23 -4.70 3.45
C LEU A 86 -10.31 -3.65 3.10
N LEU A 87 -10.59 -2.74 4.02
CA LEU A 87 -11.44 -1.57 3.78
C LEU A 87 -11.08 -0.77 2.52
N PRO A 88 -9.79 -0.60 2.15
CA PRO A 88 -9.42 0.08 0.90
C PRO A 88 -10.04 -0.50 -0.36
N LEU A 89 -10.43 -1.78 -0.38
CA LEU A 89 -11.10 -2.39 -1.54
C LEU A 89 -12.51 -1.83 -1.76
N LEU A 90 -13.24 -1.50 -0.69
CA LEU A 90 -14.55 -0.83 -0.80
C LEU A 90 -14.40 0.56 -1.41
N HIS A 91 -13.39 1.32 -0.97
CA HIS A 91 -13.06 2.63 -1.54
C HIS A 91 -12.76 2.51 -3.03
N THR A 92 -11.96 1.52 -3.41
CA THR A 92 -11.59 1.27 -4.81
C THR A 92 -12.82 0.91 -5.64
N LEU A 93 -13.71 0.06 -5.12
CA LEU A 93 -14.93 -0.34 -5.83
C LEU A 93 -15.84 0.86 -6.10
N GLU A 94 -16.06 1.71 -5.09
CA GLU A 94 -16.87 2.92 -5.23
C GLU A 94 -16.27 3.89 -6.24
N LEU A 95 -14.97 4.14 -6.12
CA LEU A 95 -14.24 5.01 -7.04
C LEU A 95 -14.34 4.48 -8.49
N CYS A 96 -14.13 3.18 -8.70
CA CYS A 96 -14.26 2.57 -10.02
C CYS A 96 -15.68 2.70 -10.59
N ARG A 97 -16.73 2.55 -9.77
CA ARG A 97 -18.12 2.75 -10.18
C ARG A 97 -18.39 4.19 -10.59
N ALA A 98 -17.91 5.15 -9.79
CA ALA A 98 -18.07 6.55 -10.08
C ALA A 98 -17.36 6.96 -11.38
N ILE A 99 -16.13 6.51 -11.57
CA ILE A 99 -15.35 6.73 -12.79
C ILE A 99 -16.03 6.08 -14.01
N TYR A 100 -16.57 4.89 -13.85
CA TYR A 100 -17.29 4.21 -14.93
C TYR A 100 -18.58 4.95 -15.29
N ALA A 101 -19.31 5.47 -14.31
CA ALA A 101 -20.51 6.30 -14.52
C ALA A 101 -20.19 7.61 -15.25
N ASP A 102 -19.00 8.17 -15.06
CA ASP A 102 -18.47 9.32 -15.82
C ASP A 102 -18.03 8.96 -17.26
N GLY A 103 -18.19 7.69 -17.67
CA GLY A 103 -17.86 7.22 -19.00
C GLY A 103 -16.41 6.83 -19.21
N MET A 104 -15.56 6.92 -18.17
CA MET A 104 -14.15 6.55 -18.25
C MET A 104 -13.98 5.04 -17.97
N LYS A 105 -13.26 4.35 -18.87
CA LYS A 105 -13.04 2.90 -18.76
C LYS A 105 -11.63 2.53 -18.34
N VAL A 106 -10.67 3.42 -18.54
CA VAL A 106 -9.25 3.18 -18.26
C VAL A 106 -8.70 4.33 -17.43
N VAL A 107 -8.07 4.01 -16.32
CA VAL A 107 -7.35 4.96 -15.48
C VAL A 107 -5.96 4.44 -15.12
N LEU A 108 -4.99 5.31 -15.10
CA LEU A 108 -3.66 5.03 -14.56
C LEU A 108 -3.62 5.39 -13.08
N CYS A 109 -2.83 4.66 -12.31
CA CYS A 109 -2.65 4.92 -10.89
C CYS A 109 -1.19 4.76 -10.47
N GLY A 110 -0.83 5.35 -9.32
CA GLY A 110 0.52 5.26 -8.74
C GLY A 110 0.84 3.97 -8.02
N HIS A 111 -0.06 2.97 -8.03
CA HIS A 111 0.19 1.71 -7.35
C HIS A 111 1.42 0.99 -7.90
N GLY A 112 2.21 0.42 -7.01
CA GLY A 112 3.45 -0.28 -7.37
C GLY A 112 4.70 0.59 -7.35
N ALA A 113 4.56 1.92 -7.26
CA ALA A 113 5.71 2.82 -7.20
C ALA A 113 6.50 2.66 -5.90
N ASP A 114 5.81 2.55 -4.77
CA ASP A 114 6.43 2.32 -3.46
C ASP A 114 7.25 1.02 -3.43
N GLU A 115 6.80 -0.01 -4.10
CA GLU A 115 7.48 -1.30 -4.23
C GLU A 115 8.76 -1.19 -5.06
N ILE A 116 8.73 -0.38 -6.12
CA ILE A 116 9.86 -0.19 -7.03
C ILE A 116 10.88 0.80 -6.44
N PHE A 117 10.40 1.91 -5.88
CA PHE A 117 11.22 3.04 -5.44
C PHE A 117 11.46 3.10 -3.93
N TYR A 118 11.07 2.04 -3.17
CA TYR A 118 11.23 1.97 -1.73
C TYR A 118 10.47 3.08 -0.96
N GLY A 119 9.26 3.41 -1.36
CA GLY A 119 8.45 4.45 -0.73
C GLY A 119 8.02 4.13 0.71
N TYR A 120 7.87 2.85 1.04
CA TYR A 120 7.54 2.45 2.41
C TYR A 120 8.75 2.57 3.34
N THR A 121 8.57 3.26 4.45
CA THR A 121 9.62 3.41 5.48
C THR A 121 10.13 2.07 6.03
N GLY A 122 9.26 1.05 6.06
CA GLY A 122 9.61 -0.32 6.42
C GLY A 122 10.62 -0.95 5.45
N HIS A 123 10.44 -0.74 4.15
CA HIS A 123 11.34 -1.23 3.10
C HIS A 123 12.75 -0.63 3.22
N LEU A 124 12.82 0.69 3.44
CA LEU A 124 14.09 1.38 3.63
C LEU A 124 14.82 0.88 4.88
N ARG A 125 14.12 0.79 6.02
CA ARG A 125 14.68 0.29 7.28
C ARG A 125 15.17 -1.15 7.15
N THR A 126 14.39 -2.02 6.52
CA THR A 126 14.76 -3.43 6.29
C THR A 126 15.96 -3.55 5.37
N SER A 127 16.04 -2.73 4.32
CA SER A 127 17.18 -2.73 3.40
C SER A 127 18.45 -2.25 4.08
N LEU A 128 18.39 -1.16 4.85
CA LEU A 128 19.54 -0.64 5.61
C LEU A 128 20.01 -1.64 6.67
N LEU A 129 19.08 -2.23 7.42
CA LEU A 129 19.38 -3.24 8.42
C LEU A 129 19.98 -4.49 7.78
N SER A 130 19.41 -4.96 6.67
CA SER A 130 19.93 -6.11 5.92
C SER A 130 21.36 -5.88 5.45
N ASN A 131 21.65 -4.70 4.88
CA ASN A 131 23.01 -4.36 4.41
C ASN A 131 24.00 -4.28 5.58
N PHE A 132 23.59 -3.70 6.71
CA PHE A 132 24.41 -3.65 7.92
C PHE A 132 24.70 -5.03 8.48
N LEU A 133 23.69 -5.87 8.61
CA LEU A 133 23.81 -7.24 9.11
C LEU A 133 24.61 -8.13 8.16
N HIS A 134 24.51 -7.89 6.85
CA HIS A 134 25.33 -8.62 5.86
C HIS A 134 26.82 -8.29 6.02
N ARG A 135 27.15 -7.03 6.32
CA ARG A 135 28.55 -6.66 6.65
C ARG A 135 29.07 -7.32 7.92
N LEU A 136 28.18 -7.64 8.85
CA LEU A 136 28.48 -8.36 10.10
C LEU A 136 28.43 -9.89 9.95
N SER A 137 28.21 -10.40 8.73
CA SER A 137 28.09 -11.85 8.49
C SER A 137 29.24 -12.70 9.04
N PRO A 138 30.52 -12.27 9.04
CA PRO A 138 31.61 -13.05 9.65
C PRO A 138 31.49 -13.16 11.18
N LEU A 139 30.81 -12.20 11.83
CA LEU A 139 30.57 -12.21 13.29
C LEU A 139 29.26 -12.92 13.68
N ARG A 140 28.58 -13.53 12.74
CA ARG A 140 27.24 -14.11 12.91
C ARG A 140 27.20 -15.18 13.98
N LEU A 141 28.12 -16.11 13.96
CA LEU A 141 28.17 -17.22 14.90
C LEU A 141 28.42 -16.77 16.34
N PRO A 142 29.46 -15.96 16.62
CA PRO A 142 29.71 -15.48 17.98
C PRO A 142 28.58 -14.57 18.51
N VAL A 143 27.98 -13.70 17.67
CA VAL A 143 26.87 -12.83 18.11
C VAL A 143 25.61 -13.64 18.37
N HIS A 144 25.30 -14.65 17.56
CA HIS A 144 24.17 -15.55 17.81
C HIS A 144 24.31 -16.30 19.14
N LEU A 145 25.49 -16.85 19.42
CA LEU A 145 25.81 -17.53 20.67
C LEU A 145 25.69 -16.58 21.87
N LEU A 146 26.22 -15.37 21.74
CA LEU A 146 26.15 -14.34 22.79
C LEU A 146 24.69 -13.93 23.10
N LEU A 147 23.89 -13.68 22.07
CA LEU A 147 22.48 -13.33 22.24
C LEU A 147 21.68 -14.47 22.88
N LYS A 148 22.01 -15.72 22.57
CA LYS A 148 21.37 -16.91 23.16
C LYS A 148 21.75 -17.06 24.64
N LEU A 149 23.00 -16.81 24.98
CA LEU A 149 23.48 -16.82 26.37
C LEU A 149 22.86 -15.71 27.21
N LEU A 150 22.56 -14.55 26.62
CA LEU A 150 21.88 -13.42 27.25
C LEU A 150 20.34 -13.58 27.36
N GLY A 151 19.81 -14.74 27.04
CA GLY A 151 18.37 -15.03 27.10
C GLY A 151 17.51 -14.32 26.05
N ARG A 152 18.13 -13.64 25.07
CA ARG A 152 17.45 -12.92 23.99
C ARG A 152 17.17 -13.84 22.79
N SER A 153 16.37 -14.87 22.98
CA SER A 153 16.10 -15.91 21.98
C SER A 153 15.47 -15.34 20.68
N THR A 154 14.58 -14.35 20.78
CA THR A 154 13.96 -13.68 19.63
C THR A 154 14.98 -12.90 18.80
N ALA A 155 15.86 -12.14 19.46
CA ALA A 155 16.93 -11.41 18.78
C ALA A 155 17.96 -12.36 18.16
N ALA A 156 18.28 -13.48 18.82
CA ALA A 156 19.15 -14.51 18.29
C ALA A 156 18.56 -15.20 17.06
N ALA A 157 17.25 -15.49 17.06
CA ALA A 157 16.53 -16.06 15.92
C ALA A 157 16.46 -15.08 14.74
N LEU A 158 16.22 -13.80 15.00
CA LEU A 158 16.25 -12.75 13.98
C LEU A 158 17.64 -12.64 13.36
N PHE A 159 18.69 -12.62 14.18
CA PHE A 159 20.06 -12.53 13.74
C PHE A 159 20.52 -13.77 12.97
N ALA A 160 20.01 -14.95 13.33
CA ALA A 160 20.27 -16.21 12.61
C ALA A 160 19.67 -16.21 11.19
N LYS A 161 18.48 -15.58 11.02
CA LYS A 161 17.79 -15.45 9.73
C LYS A 161 18.41 -14.39 8.80
N THR A 162 19.20 -13.46 9.32
CA THR A 162 19.78 -12.34 8.54
C THR A 162 20.86 -12.74 7.52
N GLY A 163 21.27 -13.99 7.47
CA GLY A 163 22.16 -14.51 6.41
C GLY A 163 21.42 -15.12 5.24
N THR A 164 20.13 -15.19 5.27
CA THR A 164 19.28 -15.65 4.18
C THR A 164 18.97 -14.49 3.22
N ARG A 165 18.59 -14.82 1.98
CA ARG A 165 18.39 -13.85 0.89
C ARG A 165 17.50 -12.68 1.33
N LYS A 166 17.70 -11.48 0.77
CA LYS A 166 16.89 -10.28 1.02
C LYS A 166 15.36 -10.56 0.98
N ALA A 167 14.94 -11.50 0.12
CA ALA A 167 13.55 -11.95 0.00
C ALA A 167 12.98 -12.59 1.28
N ASP A 168 13.80 -13.28 2.07
CA ASP A 168 13.30 -13.95 3.28
C ASP A 168 13.13 -12.99 4.46
N LEU A 169 13.93 -11.91 4.49
CA LEU A 169 13.75 -10.79 5.42
C LEU A 169 12.46 -10.02 5.13
N TYR A 170 12.13 -9.86 3.85
CA TYR A 170 10.92 -9.23 3.37
C TYR A 170 9.67 -10.00 3.81
N ARG A 171 9.63 -11.31 3.54
CA ARG A 171 8.53 -12.19 4.01
C ARG A 171 8.35 -12.11 5.52
N THR A 172 9.44 -12.14 6.29
CA THR A 172 9.34 -12.09 7.75
C THR A 172 8.79 -10.74 8.23
N TYR A 173 9.08 -9.64 7.52
CA TYR A 173 8.54 -8.32 7.85
C TYR A 173 7.06 -8.20 7.46
N GLU A 174 6.67 -8.68 6.30
CA GLU A 174 5.26 -8.71 5.85
C GLU A 174 4.41 -9.59 6.78
N ASP A 175 4.87 -10.80 7.08
CA ASP A 175 4.17 -11.71 8.01
C ASP A 175 4.01 -11.06 9.40
N THR A 176 5.02 -10.34 9.88
CA THR A 176 4.97 -9.66 11.16
C THR A 176 4.09 -8.41 11.11
N ALA A 177 4.17 -7.61 10.05
CA ALA A 177 3.33 -6.42 9.87
C ALA A 177 1.86 -6.81 9.70
N TRP A 178 1.55 -7.88 8.98
CA TRP A 178 0.22 -8.45 8.86
C TRP A 178 -0.35 -8.89 10.21
N GLN A 179 0.43 -9.60 11.01
CA GLN A 179 0.01 -10.04 12.35
C GLN A 179 -0.30 -8.86 13.28
N TYR A 180 0.42 -7.75 13.17
CA TYR A 180 0.16 -6.54 13.97
C TYR A 180 -0.97 -5.67 13.41
N ALA A 181 -1.17 -5.63 12.10
CA ALA A 181 -2.21 -4.83 11.48
C ALA A 181 -3.61 -5.42 11.67
N VAL A 182 -3.71 -6.75 11.72
CA VAL A 182 -5.01 -7.45 11.77
C VAL A 182 -5.55 -7.56 13.20
N ASN A 183 -4.69 -7.76 14.20
CA ASN A 183 -5.14 -7.77 15.60
C ASN A 183 -3.95 -7.75 16.58
N PRO A 184 -3.72 -6.70 17.36
CA PRO A 184 -2.72 -6.70 18.41
C PRO A 184 -2.96 -7.81 19.47
N ASP A 185 -4.22 -8.26 19.63
CA ASP A 185 -4.61 -9.31 20.57
C ASP A 185 -4.71 -10.71 19.93
N ALA A 186 -4.54 -10.86 18.63
CA ALA A 186 -4.62 -12.15 17.92
C ALA A 186 -3.56 -13.16 18.40
N LYS A 187 -2.44 -12.69 18.95
CA LYS A 187 -1.47 -13.56 19.62
C LYS A 187 -2.08 -14.38 20.75
N HIS A 188 -3.02 -13.82 21.51
CA HIS A 188 -3.69 -14.52 22.59
C HIS A 188 -4.78 -15.47 22.10
N THR A 189 -5.47 -15.11 21.01
CA THR A 189 -6.59 -15.91 20.48
C THR A 189 -6.10 -17.16 19.74
N LEU A 190 -5.04 -17.06 18.94
CA LEU A 190 -4.46 -18.21 18.23
C LEU A 190 -3.75 -19.20 19.15
N HIS A 191 -3.17 -18.75 20.25
CA HIS A 191 -2.58 -19.65 21.27
C HIS A 191 -3.65 -20.47 21.99
N ASN A 192 -4.85 -19.92 22.17
CA ASN A 192 -5.98 -20.61 22.84
C ASN A 192 -6.77 -21.53 21.90
N LEU A 193 -6.59 -21.43 20.58
CA LEU A 193 -7.20 -22.35 19.61
C LEU A 193 -6.30 -23.54 19.25
N ALA A 194 -5.02 -23.47 19.62
CA ALA A 194 -4.03 -24.53 19.39
C ALA A 194 -3.76 -25.40 20.65
N ALA A 195 -4.43 -25.13 21.77
CA ALA A 195 -4.44 -25.92 22.99
C ALA A 195 -5.75 -26.70 23.12
#